data_0d2a8c61ef96e9d3229d20b18090abe3
#
_entry.id   0d2a8c61ef96e9d3229d20b18090abe3
#
_cell.length_a   1.000
_cell.length_b   1.000
_cell.length_c   1.000
_cell.angle_alpha   90.00
_cell.angle_beta   90.00
_cell.angle_gamma   90.00
#
_symmetry.space_group_name_H-M   'P 1'
#
loop_
_entity.id
_entity.type
_entity.pdbx_description
1 polymer ?
#
loop_
_entity_poly.entity_id
_entity_poly.type
_entity_poly.pdbx_seq_one_letter_code
_entity_poly.pdbx_strand_id
1 'polypeptide(L)'
;MKLIGIDSSGMTASVAILEDDLMVAEYSVNYKKTHSQTLLPMLDEIVKMTETDINTVDAIAIAKGPGSFTGLRIGSATAKGLGLALDIPIVEVLTTDALAYNLYGTDRVICPLMDARRDQVYTGLYEFEKNADIYTLRTLLPATALSIEEILEKVNETGRNTVFLGDGVPVFIDKIKELTKVDHIFAPAGKNRQSAGSVAALGAEKYKAGEYISSDDHVPEYLRLSQAERELKEKESR
;
A
#
# COMPACT_ATOMS: atom_id res chain seq x y z
N MET A 1 22.08 3.24 2.56
CA MET A 1 20.97 3.43 1.62
C MET A 1 19.83 4.09 2.38
N LYS A 2 19.34 5.22 1.87
CA LYS A 2 18.28 6.00 2.52
C LYS A 2 17.09 6.18 1.57
N LEU A 3 15.89 5.82 2.00
CA LEU A 3 14.68 5.94 1.21
C LEU A 3 13.62 6.77 1.93
N ILE A 4 12.84 7.52 1.14
CA ILE A 4 11.59 8.10 1.59
C ILE A 4 10.46 7.18 1.14
N GLY A 5 9.64 6.73 2.08
CA GLY A 5 8.40 6.00 1.81
C GLY A 5 7.21 6.95 1.76
N ILE A 6 6.27 6.73 0.82
CA ILE A 6 5.04 7.50 0.69
C ILE A 6 3.87 6.56 0.45
N ASP A 7 2.80 6.68 1.26
CA ASP A 7 1.53 6.03 0.99
C ASP A 7 0.36 7.02 1.18
N SER A 8 -0.40 7.19 0.12
CA SER A 8 -1.62 8.00 0.07
C SER A 8 -2.78 7.26 -0.61
N SER A 9 -2.63 5.95 -0.74
CA SER A 9 -3.54 5.08 -1.50
C SER A 9 -4.91 4.86 -0.85
N GLY A 10 -5.03 5.11 0.46
CA GLY A 10 -6.27 4.95 1.25
C GLY A 10 -6.66 6.22 1.99
N MET A 11 -7.39 6.05 3.11
CA MET A 11 -7.73 7.16 4.01
C MET A 11 -6.53 7.65 4.82
N THR A 12 -5.56 6.77 5.05
CA THR A 12 -4.34 7.09 5.78
C THR A 12 -3.36 7.80 4.84
N ALA A 13 -2.86 8.97 5.27
CA ALA A 13 -1.65 9.57 4.71
C ALA A 13 -0.47 9.09 5.54
N SER A 14 0.57 8.59 4.91
CA SER A 14 1.76 8.10 5.58
C SER A 14 3.03 8.48 4.83
N VAL A 15 4.07 8.89 5.56
CA VAL A 15 5.42 9.17 5.08
C VAL A 15 6.43 8.53 6.02
N ALA A 16 7.55 8.08 5.51
CA ALA A 16 8.59 7.44 6.30
C ALA A 16 10.00 7.75 5.78
N ILE A 17 10.99 7.65 6.65
CA ILE A 17 12.42 7.66 6.32
C ILE A 17 13.00 6.34 6.80
N LEU A 18 13.53 5.57 5.86
CA LEU A 18 14.27 4.34 6.11
C LEU A 18 15.75 4.58 5.79
N GLU A 19 16.64 4.25 6.71
CA GLU A 19 18.08 4.28 6.49
C GLU A 19 18.67 2.90 6.77
N ASP A 20 19.19 2.26 5.73
CA ASP A 20 19.60 0.86 5.71
C ASP A 20 18.46 -0.04 6.22
N ASP A 21 18.61 -0.66 7.38
CA ASP A 21 17.59 -1.52 8.00
C ASP A 21 16.88 -0.83 9.21
N LEU A 22 17.09 0.50 9.38
CA LEU A 22 16.50 1.28 10.47
C LEU A 22 15.38 2.16 9.95
N MET A 23 14.18 1.97 10.48
CA MET A 23 13.09 2.94 10.34
C MET A 23 13.40 4.15 11.21
N VAL A 24 13.95 5.22 10.59
CA VAL A 24 14.35 6.45 11.29
C VAL A 24 13.14 7.21 11.79
N ALA A 25 12.11 7.33 10.94
CA ALA A 25 10.85 7.95 11.30
C ALA A 25 9.71 7.45 10.42
N GLU A 26 8.50 7.39 10.99
CA GLU A 26 7.26 7.21 10.25
C GLU A 26 6.20 8.15 10.84
N TYR A 27 5.48 8.86 9.97
CA TYR A 27 4.35 9.69 10.34
C TYR A 27 3.12 9.27 9.56
N SER A 28 2.13 8.73 10.26
CA SER A 28 0.87 8.27 9.69
C SER A 28 -0.31 9.01 10.32
N VAL A 29 -1.22 9.51 9.48
CA VAL A 29 -2.44 10.20 9.90
C VAL A 29 -3.64 9.58 9.20
N ASN A 30 -4.54 9.00 9.98
CA ASN A 30 -5.84 8.51 9.51
C ASN A 30 -6.93 9.49 9.96
N TYR A 31 -7.08 10.60 9.24
CA TYR A 31 -8.02 11.66 9.59
C TYR A 31 -8.61 12.33 8.34
N LYS A 32 -9.75 13.03 8.50
CA LYS A 32 -10.54 13.66 7.42
C LYS A 32 -9.87 14.90 6.78
N LYS A 33 -8.55 14.89 6.58
CA LYS A 33 -7.84 15.92 5.83
C LYS A 33 -7.42 15.38 4.46
N THR A 34 -7.35 16.26 3.48
CA THR A 34 -6.90 15.87 2.14
C THR A 34 -5.39 15.62 2.12
N HIS A 35 -4.95 14.60 1.43
CA HIS A 35 -3.53 14.25 1.32
C HIS A 35 -2.67 15.39 0.75
N SER A 36 -3.23 16.24 -0.13
CA SER A 36 -2.56 17.43 -0.64
C SER A 36 -2.20 18.47 0.43
N GLN A 37 -2.89 18.45 1.56
CA GLN A 37 -2.62 19.34 2.69
C GLN A 37 -1.70 18.70 3.73
N THR A 38 -1.48 17.40 3.68
CA THR A 38 -0.82 16.66 4.77
C THR A 38 0.51 16.04 4.37
N LEU A 39 0.66 15.46 3.18
CA LEU A 39 1.85 14.67 2.83
C LEU A 39 3.16 15.46 2.93
N LEU A 40 3.26 16.60 2.23
CA LEU A 40 4.49 17.41 2.28
C LEU A 40 4.77 17.99 3.67
N PRO A 41 3.78 18.55 4.40
CA PRO A 41 4.00 18.96 5.79
C PRO A 41 4.46 17.83 6.72
N MET A 42 3.92 16.62 6.57
CA MET A 42 4.35 15.46 7.36
C MET A 42 5.79 15.05 7.03
N LEU A 43 6.16 15.07 5.75
CA LEU A 43 7.54 14.80 5.33
C LEU A 43 8.51 15.87 5.84
N ASP A 44 8.16 17.15 5.72
CA ASP A 44 8.96 18.27 6.24
C ASP A 44 9.19 18.14 7.75
N GLU A 45 8.16 17.74 8.49
CA GLU A 45 8.23 17.53 9.94
C GLU A 45 9.21 16.42 10.31
N ILE A 46 9.11 15.23 9.70
CA ILE A 46 10.02 14.12 10.02
C ILE A 46 11.46 14.40 9.58
N VAL A 47 11.67 15.08 8.45
CA VAL A 47 13.00 15.51 7.97
C VAL A 47 13.64 16.46 8.98
N LYS A 48 12.90 17.44 9.51
CA LYS A 48 13.38 18.37 10.53
C LYS A 48 13.65 17.71 11.86
N MET A 49 12.74 16.85 12.32
CA MET A 49 12.89 16.17 13.62
C MET A 49 14.05 15.19 13.65
N THR A 50 14.38 14.59 12.51
CA THR A 50 15.49 13.63 12.39
C THR A 50 16.78 14.26 11.90
N GLU A 51 16.77 15.56 11.63
CA GLU A 51 17.92 16.30 11.05
C GLU A 51 18.45 15.64 9.77
N THR A 52 17.54 14.98 9.02
CA THR A 52 17.90 14.25 7.80
C THR A 52 18.27 15.24 6.69
N ASP A 53 19.47 15.13 6.13
CA ASP A 53 19.81 15.82 4.88
C ASP A 53 19.11 15.12 3.72
N ILE A 54 18.10 15.80 3.15
CA ILE A 54 17.28 15.26 2.06
C ILE A 54 18.10 14.98 0.78
N ASN A 55 19.24 15.64 0.60
CA ASN A 55 20.13 15.39 -0.54
C ASN A 55 20.89 14.07 -0.43
N THR A 56 20.83 13.38 0.72
CA THR A 56 21.42 12.06 0.92
C THR A 56 20.44 10.90 0.68
N VAL A 57 19.22 11.21 0.23
CA VAL A 57 18.20 10.20 -0.11
C VAL A 57 18.53 9.57 -1.46
N ASP A 58 18.53 8.23 -1.50
CA ASP A 58 18.87 7.46 -2.70
C ASP A 58 17.67 7.21 -3.62
N ALA A 59 16.47 7.08 -3.07
CA ALA A 59 15.26 6.83 -3.84
C ALA A 59 13.98 7.17 -3.06
N ILE A 60 12.85 7.29 -3.79
CA ILE A 60 11.51 7.42 -3.21
C ILE A 60 10.74 6.14 -3.48
N ALA A 61 10.32 5.45 -2.44
CA ALA A 61 9.40 4.33 -2.53
C ALA A 61 7.95 4.83 -2.40
N ILE A 62 7.08 4.46 -3.34
CA ILE A 62 5.69 4.91 -3.35
C ILE A 62 4.70 3.76 -3.52
N ALA A 63 3.61 3.80 -2.75
CA ALA A 63 2.44 2.96 -3.01
C ALA A 63 1.78 3.40 -4.32
N LYS A 64 2.04 2.67 -5.42
CA LYS A 64 1.56 3.04 -6.76
C LYS A 64 0.08 2.74 -7.00
N GLY A 65 -0.55 1.98 -6.12
CA GLY A 65 -1.91 1.46 -6.25
C GLY A 65 -1.98 -0.05 -6.03
N PRO A 66 -3.18 -0.62 -6.03
CA PRO A 66 -4.49 0.03 -6.19
C PRO A 66 -4.88 0.92 -5.00
N GLY A 67 -5.90 1.79 -5.19
CA GLY A 67 -6.39 2.62 -4.11
C GLY A 67 -7.28 3.79 -4.55
N SER A 68 -7.38 4.78 -3.68
CA SER A 68 -8.09 6.04 -3.94
C SER A 68 -7.49 6.77 -5.13
N PHE A 69 -8.28 6.99 -6.18
CA PHE A 69 -7.86 7.68 -7.40
C PHE A 69 -7.23 9.07 -7.12
N THR A 70 -7.87 9.86 -6.27
CA THR A 70 -7.35 11.18 -5.85
C THR A 70 -6.08 11.03 -5.00
N GLY A 71 -6.09 10.09 -4.06
CA GLY A 71 -4.95 9.84 -3.19
C GLY A 71 -3.71 9.44 -3.99
N LEU A 72 -3.83 8.45 -4.86
CA LEU A 72 -2.73 7.98 -5.72
C LEU A 72 -2.13 9.09 -6.57
N ARG A 73 -2.96 9.98 -7.14
CA ARG A 73 -2.47 11.13 -7.91
C ARG A 73 -1.69 12.13 -7.08
N ILE A 74 -2.16 12.41 -5.86
CA ILE A 74 -1.47 13.33 -4.94
C ILE A 74 -0.12 12.74 -4.55
N GLY A 75 -0.07 11.47 -4.12
CA GLY A 75 1.19 10.80 -3.80
C GLY A 75 2.15 10.73 -4.97
N SER A 76 1.66 10.36 -6.15
CA SER A 76 2.43 10.30 -7.38
C SER A 76 3.03 11.66 -7.75
N ALA A 77 2.23 12.74 -7.70
CA ALA A 77 2.71 14.09 -7.96
C ALA A 77 3.78 14.53 -6.94
N THR A 78 3.58 14.16 -5.66
CA THR A 78 4.56 14.45 -4.60
C THR A 78 5.87 13.69 -4.84
N ALA A 79 5.80 12.38 -5.12
CA ALA A 79 6.97 11.56 -5.39
C ALA A 79 7.74 12.03 -6.63
N LYS A 80 7.02 12.31 -7.73
CA LYS A 80 7.62 12.85 -8.96
C LYS A 80 8.30 14.21 -8.73
N GLY A 81 7.62 15.11 -8.04
CA GLY A 81 8.20 16.44 -7.73
C GLY A 81 9.48 16.35 -6.91
N LEU A 82 9.51 15.48 -5.90
CA LEU A 82 10.69 15.22 -5.09
C LEU A 82 11.80 14.51 -5.89
N GLY A 83 11.44 13.48 -6.66
CA GLY A 83 12.39 12.72 -7.48
C GLY A 83 13.08 13.59 -8.52
N LEU A 84 12.33 14.48 -9.18
CA LEU A 84 12.87 15.46 -10.12
C LEU A 84 13.76 16.51 -9.43
N ALA A 85 13.33 17.02 -8.26
CA ALA A 85 14.08 18.04 -7.54
C ALA A 85 15.42 17.54 -6.97
N LEU A 86 15.47 16.26 -6.60
CA LEU A 86 16.64 15.61 -5.98
C LEU A 86 17.46 14.79 -6.99
N ASP A 87 16.98 14.64 -8.22
CA ASP A 87 17.57 13.78 -9.26
C ASP A 87 17.72 12.30 -8.80
N ILE A 88 16.67 11.75 -8.18
CA ILE A 88 16.65 10.39 -7.65
C ILE A 88 15.49 9.56 -8.24
N PRO A 89 15.65 8.22 -8.34
CA PRO A 89 14.63 7.34 -8.91
C PRO A 89 13.45 7.11 -7.98
N ILE A 90 12.36 6.56 -8.57
CA ILE A 90 11.17 6.09 -7.87
C ILE A 90 11.14 4.56 -7.86
N VAL A 91 10.82 3.99 -6.71
CA VAL A 91 10.55 2.57 -6.52
C VAL A 91 9.06 2.37 -6.33
N GLU A 92 8.45 1.62 -7.23
CA GLU A 92 7.02 1.36 -7.21
C GLU A 92 6.68 0.12 -6.37
N VAL A 93 5.80 0.28 -5.39
CA VAL A 93 5.31 -0.79 -4.52
C VAL A 93 3.79 -0.90 -4.67
N LEU A 94 3.27 -2.12 -4.87
CA LEU A 94 1.82 -2.34 -4.85
C LEU A 94 1.27 -2.08 -3.45
N THR A 95 0.15 -1.38 -3.36
CA THR A 95 -0.47 -1.05 -2.06
C THR A 95 -0.86 -2.30 -1.29
N THR A 96 -1.36 -3.33 -1.97
CA THR A 96 -1.75 -4.59 -1.34
C THR A 96 -0.55 -5.36 -0.80
N ASP A 97 0.61 -5.29 -1.47
CA ASP A 97 1.86 -5.89 -1.02
C ASP A 97 2.37 -5.18 0.25
N ALA A 98 2.35 -3.84 0.25
CA ALA A 98 2.73 -3.04 1.41
C ALA A 98 1.81 -3.30 2.61
N LEU A 99 0.50 -3.42 2.39
CA LEU A 99 -0.44 -3.82 3.45
C LEU A 99 -0.13 -5.21 3.99
N ALA A 100 0.13 -6.19 3.11
CA ALA A 100 0.50 -7.54 3.55
C ALA A 100 1.81 -7.52 4.34
N TYR A 101 2.77 -6.69 3.96
CA TYR A 101 4.07 -6.56 4.63
C TYR A 101 3.96 -6.03 6.07
N ASN A 102 2.88 -5.33 6.44
CA ASN A 102 2.62 -4.94 7.82
C ASN A 102 2.63 -6.13 8.81
N LEU A 103 2.38 -7.34 8.30
CA LEU A 103 2.27 -8.58 9.07
C LEU A 103 3.48 -9.49 8.86
N TYR A 104 4.65 -8.90 8.63
CA TYR A 104 5.90 -9.60 8.38
C TYR A 104 6.12 -10.79 9.32
N GLY A 105 6.35 -11.96 8.74
CA GLY A 105 6.67 -13.18 9.45
C GLY A 105 5.45 -13.95 10.01
N THR A 106 4.20 -13.53 9.70
CA THR A 106 3.04 -14.35 10.05
C THR A 106 3.01 -15.68 9.27
N ASP A 107 2.52 -16.74 9.89
CA ASP A 107 2.28 -18.04 9.28
C ASP A 107 0.91 -18.16 8.60
N ARG A 108 0.07 -17.13 8.71
CA ARG A 108 -1.27 -17.07 8.13
C ARG A 108 -1.24 -16.58 6.69
N VAL A 109 -2.22 -16.98 5.91
CA VAL A 109 -2.54 -16.31 4.65
C VAL A 109 -2.98 -14.89 4.98
N ILE A 110 -2.45 -13.90 4.27
CA ILE A 110 -2.75 -12.49 4.45
C ILE A 110 -3.70 -12.04 3.34
N CYS A 111 -4.84 -11.49 3.72
CA CYS A 111 -5.84 -10.97 2.80
C CYS A 111 -6.07 -9.47 3.07
N PRO A 112 -5.36 -8.57 2.38
CA PRO A 112 -5.67 -7.15 2.41
C PRO A 112 -7.04 -6.89 1.75
N LEU A 113 -7.85 -6.05 2.38
CA LEU A 113 -9.15 -5.62 1.87
C LEU A 113 -9.21 -4.10 1.88
N MET A 114 -9.17 -3.47 0.72
CA MET A 114 -9.37 -2.03 0.58
C MET A 114 -10.74 -1.79 -0.05
N ASP A 115 -11.53 -0.88 0.54
CA ASP A 115 -12.87 -0.55 0.02
C ASP A 115 -12.78 0.10 -1.38
N ALA A 116 -13.19 -0.64 -2.41
CA ALA A 116 -13.25 -0.16 -3.79
C ALA A 116 -14.64 0.37 -4.16
N ARG A 117 -15.55 0.51 -3.18
CA ARG A 117 -16.97 0.88 -3.32
C ARG A 117 -17.79 -0.17 -4.08
N ARG A 118 -19.14 -0.09 -3.98
CA ARG A 118 -20.10 -0.94 -4.71
C ARG A 118 -19.87 -2.44 -4.44
N ASP A 119 -19.76 -2.81 -3.18
CA ASP A 119 -19.49 -4.19 -2.71
C ASP A 119 -18.24 -4.85 -3.30
N GLN A 120 -17.28 -4.04 -3.75
CA GLN A 120 -15.98 -4.50 -4.26
C GLN A 120 -14.84 -4.07 -3.34
N VAL A 121 -13.79 -4.87 -3.39
CA VAL A 121 -12.53 -4.60 -2.69
C VAL A 121 -11.35 -4.68 -3.66
N TYR A 122 -10.34 -3.84 -3.44
CA TYR A 122 -9.01 -4.13 -3.95
C TYR A 122 -8.35 -5.06 -2.96
N THR A 123 -7.83 -6.17 -3.45
CA THR A 123 -7.38 -7.28 -2.64
C THR A 123 -6.31 -8.11 -3.34
N GLY A 124 -5.76 -9.06 -2.64
CA GLY A 124 -4.87 -10.12 -3.10
C GLY A 124 -4.73 -11.14 -1.98
N LEU A 125 -4.00 -12.22 -2.21
CA LEU A 125 -3.65 -13.19 -1.17
C LEU A 125 -2.14 -13.34 -1.12
N TYR A 126 -1.60 -13.32 0.07
CA TYR A 126 -0.17 -13.32 0.33
C TYR A 126 0.19 -14.30 1.44
N GLU A 127 1.45 -14.69 1.47
CA GLU A 127 2.05 -15.43 2.57
C GLU A 127 3.51 -14.98 2.75
N PHE A 128 4.09 -15.32 3.88
CA PHE A 128 5.52 -15.22 4.06
C PHE A 128 6.17 -16.60 3.98
N GLU A 129 7.15 -16.72 3.09
CA GLU A 129 8.02 -17.89 3.01
C GLU A 129 9.28 -17.62 3.83
N LYS A 130 9.56 -18.51 4.78
CA LYS A 130 10.74 -18.41 5.63
C LYS A 130 11.93 -19.07 4.96
N ASN A 131 12.98 -18.29 4.68
CA ASN A 131 14.26 -18.75 4.16
C ASN A 131 15.37 -18.41 5.17
N ALA A 132 15.83 -19.39 5.93
CA ALA A 132 16.72 -19.22 7.09
C ALA A 132 16.12 -18.22 8.11
N ASP A 133 16.73 -17.05 8.27
CA ASP A 133 16.28 -16.01 9.22
C ASP A 133 15.50 -14.87 8.57
N ILE A 134 15.22 -14.97 7.27
CA ILE A 134 14.51 -13.93 6.49
C ILE A 134 13.16 -14.48 6.02
N TYR A 135 12.14 -13.61 6.04
CA TYR A 135 10.85 -13.88 5.45
C TYR A 135 10.70 -13.11 4.15
N THR A 136 10.30 -13.80 3.08
CA THR A 136 10.02 -13.20 1.78
C THR A 136 8.53 -13.20 1.54
N LEU A 137 7.98 -12.06 1.14
CA LEU A 137 6.57 -11.94 0.76
C LEU A 137 6.33 -12.67 -0.56
N ARG A 138 5.39 -13.64 -0.55
CA ARG A 138 4.97 -14.39 -1.71
C ARG A 138 3.52 -14.10 -2.06
N THR A 139 3.26 -13.85 -3.33
CA THR A 139 1.91 -13.60 -3.86
C THR A 139 1.24 -14.92 -4.23
N LEU A 140 0.12 -15.24 -3.58
CA LEU A 140 -0.76 -16.37 -3.91
C LEU A 140 -1.84 -15.95 -4.92
N LEU A 141 -2.40 -14.76 -4.76
CA LEU A 141 -3.31 -14.10 -5.70
C LEU A 141 -2.83 -12.68 -5.93
N PRO A 142 -2.52 -12.28 -7.17
CA PRO A 142 -2.10 -10.91 -7.49
C PRO A 142 -3.15 -9.87 -7.11
N ALA A 143 -2.70 -8.62 -6.91
CA ALA A 143 -3.56 -7.48 -6.68
C ALA A 143 -4.66 -7.39 -7.73
N THR A 144 -5.91 -7.36 -7.29
CA THR A 144 -7.09 -7.39 -8.16
C THR A 144 -8.28 -6.68 -7.52
N ALA A 145 -9.31 -6.40 -8.31
CA ALA A 145 -10.60 -5.90 -7.84
C ALA A 145 -11.64 -7.02 -7.95
N LEU A 146 -12.20 -7.43 -6.82
CA LEU A 146 -13.21 -8.49 -6.70
C LEU A 146 -14.39 -8.03 -5.85
N SER A 147 -15.53 -8.72 -5.95
CA SER A 147 -16.56 -8.61 -4.91
C SER A 147 -16.05 -9.21 -3.60
N ILE A 148 -16.63 -8.80 -2.48
CA ILE A 148 -16.25 -9.37 -1.18
C ILE A 148 -16.53 -10.88 -1.13
N GLU A 149 -17.61 -11.34 -1.77
CA GLU A 149 -17.97 -12.75 -1.84
C GLU A 149 -16.92 -13.57 -2.58
N GLU A 150 -16.47 -13.09 -3.75
CA GLU A 150 -15.45 -13.77 -4.57
C GLU A 150 -14.11 -13.93 -3.84
N ILE A 151 -13.65 -12.90 -3.15
CA ILE A 151 -12.38 -13.03 -2.41
C ILE A 151 -12.52 -13.96 -1.20
N LEU A 152 -13.65 -13.95 -0.50
CA LEU A 152 -13.89 -14.87 0.64
C LEU A 152 -14.00 -16.31 0.18
N GLU A 153 -14.55 -16.58 -1.01
CA GLU A 153 -14.52 -17.91 -1.62
C GLU A 153 -13.07 -18.36 -1.88
N LYS A 154 -12.24 -17.50 -2.47
CA LYS A 154 -10.80 -17.78 -2.69
C LYS A 154 -10.04 -18.01 -1.38
N VAL A 155 -10.34 -17.27 -0.33
CA VAL A 155 -9.79 -17.49 1.00
C VAL A 155 -10.17 -18.89 1.51
N ASN A 156 -11.44 -19.29 1.38
CA ASN A 156 -11.91 -20.60 1.79
C ASN A 156 -11.26 -21.73 0.99
N GLU A 157 -11.02 -21.54 -0.30
CA GLU A 157 -10.33 -22.51 -1.17
C GLU A 157 -8.89 -22.78 -0.70
N THR A 158 -8.22 -21.83 -0.02
CA THR A 158 -6.88 -22.07 0.54
C THR A 158 -6.88 -23.12 1.64
N GLY A 159 -7.99 -23.30 2.36
CA GLY A 159 -8.09 -24.19 3.53
C GLY A 159 -7.20 -23.77 4.71
N ARG A 160 -6.61 -22.57 4.68
CA ARG A 160 -5.57 -22.10 5.61
C ARG A 160 -6.07 -20.98 6.50
N ASN A 161 -5.50 -20.92 7.70
CA ASN A 161 -5.74 -19.83 8.65
C ASN A 161 -5.40 -18.49 7.99
N THR A 162 -6.30 -17.51 8.10
CA THR A 162 -6.18 -16.23 7.37
C THR A 162 -6.21 -15.05 8.34
N VAL A 163 -5.50 -13.97 7.97
CA VAL A 163 -5.59 -12.68 8.65
C VAL A 163 -6.07 -11.61 7.66
N PHE A 164 -7.11 -10.88 8.05
CA PHE A 164 -7.67 -9.77 7.27
C PHE A 164 -7.18 -8.43 7.81
N LEU A 165 -6.89 -7.49 6.89
CA LEU A 165 -6.51 -6.11 7.22
C LEU A 165 -6.96 -5.15 6.11
N GLY A 166 -6.86 -3.85 6.38
CA GLY A 166 -7.26 -2.81 5.43
C GLY A 166 -8.55 -2.11 5.84
N ASP A 167 -8.87 -1.03 5.13
CA ASP A 167 -10.03 -0.18 5.39
C ASP A 167 -11.36 -0.78 4.91
N GLY A 168 -11.31 -1.81 4.09
CA GLY A 168 -12.46 -2.63 3.72
C GLY A 168 -12.95 -3.55 4.85
N VAL A 169 -12.08 -3.95 5.80
CA VAL A 169 -12.47 -4.85 6.89
C VAL A 169 -13.67 -4.33 7.69
N PRO A 170 -13.69 -3.11 8.23
CA PRO A 170 -14.84 -2.60 8.97
C PRO A 170 -16.10 -2.45 8.11
N VAL A 171 -15.95 -2.25 6.79
CA VAL A 171 -17.08 -2.14 5.87
C VAL A 171 -17.77 -3.48 5.67
N PHE A 172 -17.00 -4.56 5.60
CA PHE A 172 -17.48 -5.90 5.25
C PHE A 172 -17.41 -6.91 6.40
N ILE A 173 -17.24 -6.45 7.64
CA ILE A 173 -16.95 -7.31 8.79
C ILE A 173 -18.00 -8.41 9.02
N ASP A 174 -19.29 -8.10 8.79
CA ASP A 174 -20.36 -9.06 8.97
C ASP A 174 -20.32 -10.14 7.87
N LYS A 175 -20.11 -9.76 6.61
CA LYS A 175 -19.93 -10.70 5.50
C LYS A 175 -18.68 -11.57 5.70
N ILE A 176 -17.58 -11.00 6.20
CA ILE A 176 -16.35 -11.76 6.48
C ILE A 176 -16.64 -12.83 7.52
N LYS A 177 -17.31 -12.48 8.63
CA LYS A 177 -17.65 -13.43 9.70
C LYS A 177 -18.65 -14.50 9.26
N GLU A 178 -19.57 -14.17 8.38
CA GLU A 178 -20.61 -15.08 7.89
C GLU A 178 -20.06 -16.07 6.86
N LEU A 179 -19.24 -15.58 5.90
CA LEU A 179 -18.87 -16.34 4.71
C LEU A 179 -17.49 -17.01 4.83
N THR A 180 -16.62 -16.59 5.75
CA THR A 180 -15.31 -17.20 5.93
C THR A 180 -15.43 -18.51 6.72
N LYS A 181 -15.00 -19.61 6.12
CA LYS A 181 -15.08 -20.97 6.69
C LYS A 181 -13.78 -21.41 7.37
N VAL A 182 -12.65 -20.78 7.03
CA VAL A 182 -11.35 -21.05 7.65
C VAL A 182 -11.20 -20.25 8.96
N ASP A 183 -10.32 -20.72 9.86
CA ASP A 183 -9.94 -19.92 11.04
C ASP A 183 -9.35 -18.59 10.61
N HIS A 184 -9.85 -17.50 11.19
CA HIS A 184 -9.43 -16.17 10.80
C HIS A 184 -9.35 -15.18 11.95
N ILE A 185 -8.49 -14.20 11.79
CA ILE A 185 -8.35 -13.06 12.70
C ILE A 185 -8.31 -11.76 11.91
N PHE A 186 -8.46 -10.67 12.62
CA PHE A 186 -8.26 -9.31 12.09
C PHE A 186 -6.97 -8.72 12.63
N ALA A 187 -6.22 -8.04 11.78
CA ALA A 187 -5.00 -7.36 12.20
C ALA A 187 -5.31 -6.28 13.25
N PRO A 188 -4.45 -6.10 14.26
CA PRO A 188 -4.63 -5.08 15.30
C PRO A 188 -4.52 -3.66 14.73
N ALA A 189 -5.07 -2.68 15.46
CA ALA A 189 -5.17 -1.28 15.05
C ALA A 189 -3.86 -0.67 14.52
N GLY A 190 -2.71 -1.03 15.11
CA GLY A 190 -1.41 -0.53 14.67
C GLY A 190 -0.86 -1.19 13.40
N LYS A 191 -1.56 -2.19 12.81
CA LYS A 191 -1.09 -2.97 11.65
C LYS A 191 -2.11 -3.11 10.54
N ASN A 192 -3.29 -2.52 10.70
CA ASN A 192 -4.43 -2.75 9.80
C ASN A 192 -4.67 -1.62 8.78
N ARG A 193 -3.72 -0.71 8.61
CA ARG A 193 -3.81 0.43 7.68
C ARG A 193 -2.53 0.56 6.87
N GLN A 194 -2.61 1.41 5.84
CA GLN A 194 -1.48 1.81 5.02
C GLN A 194 -0.34 2.35 5.89
N SER A 195 0.90 1.97 5.56
CA SER A 195 2.13 2.32 6.25
C SER A 195 3.21 2.65 5.24
N ALA A 196 3.73 3.86 5.27
CA ALA A 196 4.87 4.25 4.45
C ALA A 196 6.15 3.51 4.87
N GLY A 197 6.22 3.05 6.11
CA GLY A 197 7.29 2.20 6.59
C GLY A 197 7.35 0.87 5.83
N SER A 198 6.20 0.21 5.63
CA SER A 198 6.12 -1.02 4.84
C SER A 198 6.42 -0.77 3.35
N VAL A 199 5.98 0.37 2.81
CA VAL A 199 6.34 0.80 1.45
C VAL A 199 7.84 1.01 1.32
N ALA A 200 8.49 1.69 2.28
CA ALA A 200 9.92 1.93 2.28
C ALA A 200 10.71 0.61 2.40
N ALA A 201 10.29 -0.31 3.27
CA ALA A 201 10.96 -1.59 3.48
C ALA A 201 10.93 -2.46 2.20
N LEU A 202 9.75 -2.67 1.60
CA LEU A 202 9.63 -3.36 0.31
C LEU A 202 10.35 -2.61 -0.81
N GLY A 203 10.27 -1.28 -0.81
CA GLY A 203 11.00 -0.42 -1.74
C GLY A 203 12.50 -0.61 -1.65
N ALA A 204 13.05 -0.80 -0.45
CA ALA A 204 14.46 -1.05 -0.24
C ALA A 204 14.92 -2.39 -0.84
N GLU A 205 14.10 -3.45 -0.71
CA GLU A 205 14.36 -4.74 -1.35
C GLU A 205 14.38 -4.60 -2.87
N LYS A 206 13.38 -3.92 -3.45
CA LYS A 206 13.28 -3.66 -4.89
C LYS A 206 14.42 -2.79 -5.40
N TYR A 207 14.78 -1.74 -4.68
CA TYR A 207 15.90 -0.86 -5.04
C TYR A 207 17.22 -1.63 -5.10
N LYS A 208 17.51 -2.49 -4.09
CA LYS A 208 18.67 -3.38 -4.08
C LYS A 208 18.68 -4.37 -5.25
N ALA A 209 17.50 -4.78 -5.73
CA ALA A 209 17.33 -5.63 -6.91
C ALA A 209 17.43 -4.87 -8.26
N GLY A 210 17.58 -3.54 -8.23
CA GLY A 210 17.60 -2.71 -9.45
C GLY A 210 16.20 -2.42 -10.04
N GLU A 211 15.12 -2.67 -9.28
CA GLU A 211 13.74 -2.47 -9.70
C GLU A 211 13.28 -1.04 -9.36
N TYR A 212 13.72 -0.06 -10.13
CA TYR A 212 13.32 1.33 -10.00
C TYR A 212 13.21 1.99 -11.38
N ILE A 213 12.52 3.10 -11.42
CA ILE A 213 12.25 3.85 -12.66
C ILE A 213 12.63 5.32 -12.48
N SER A 214 12.75 6.04 -13.60
CA SER A 214 12.84 7.50 -13.59
C SER A 214 11.61 8.11 -12.95
N SER A 215 11.78 9.24 -12.26
CA SER A 215 10.66 10.01 -11.72
C SER A 215 9.68 10.46 -12.81
N ASP A 216 10.15 10.68 -14.06
CA ASP A 216 9.29 11.03 -15.20
C ASP A 216 8.38 9.88 -15.64
N ASP A 217 8.86 8.63 -15.53
CA ASP A 217 8.15 7.46 -16.02
C ASP A 217 7.10 6.93 -15.04
N HIS A 218 7.13 7.38 -13.77
CA HIS A 218 6.18 6.90 -12.77
C HIS A 218 4.74 7.25 -13.12
N VAL A 219 3.86 6.24 -13.06
CA VAL A 219 2.41 6.38 -13.28
C VAL A 219 1.65 5.54 -12.24
N PRO A 220 0.61 6.09 -11.59
CA PRO A 220 -0.24 5.31 -10.69
C PRO A 220 -0.92 4.13 -11.39
N GLU A 221 -1.06 3.02 -10.69
CA GLU A 221 -1.77 1.84 -11.20
C GLU A 221 -3.25 1.88 -10.82
N TYR A 222 -4.11 1.91 -11.84
CA TYR A 222 -5.56 1.92 -11.67
C TYR A 222 -6.14 0.57 -12.09
N LEU A 223 -6.51 -0.27 -11.13
CA LEU A 223 -7.20 -1.55 -11.41
C LEU A 223 -8.65 -1.35 -11.87
N ARG A 224 -9.20 -0.15 -11.73
CA ARG A 224 -10.54 0.20 -12.21
C ARG A 224 -10.51 1.58 -12.87
N LEU A 225 -11.36 1.76 -13.87
CA LEU A 225 -11.60 3.08 -14.47
C LEU A 225 -12.10 4.07 -13.41
N SER A 226 -11.73 5.32 -13.52
CA SER A 226 -12.28 6.39 -12.69
C SER A 226 -13.80 6.47 -12.84
N GLN A 227 -14.47 7.11 -11.88
CA GLN A 227 -15.92 7.31 -11.97
C GLN A 227 -16.30 8.08 -13.24
N ALA A 228 -15.54 9.12 -13.59
CA ALA A 228 -15.78 9.92 -14.77
C ALA A 228 -15.64 9.12 -16.07
N GLU A 229 -14.60 8.29 -16.19
CA GLU A 229 -14.41 7.43 -17.37
C GLU A 229 -15.51 6.37 -17.51
N ARG A 230 -16.00 5.82 -16.40
CA ARG A 230 -17.12 4.88 -16.42
C ARG A 230 -18.42 5.56 -16.84
N GLU A 231 -18.75 6.72 -16.27
CA GLU A 231 -19.93 7.51 -16.63
C GLU A 231 -19.88 7.95 -18.10
N LEU A 232 -18.70 8.23 -18.63
CA LEU A 232 -18.51 8.53 -20.05
C LEU A 232 -18.83 7.30 -20.93
N LYS A 233 -18.26 6.13 -20.59
CA LYS A 233 -18.53 4.88 -21.30
C LYS A 233 -20.01 4.46 -21.25
N GLU A 234 -20.67 4.67 -20.10
CA GLU A 234 -22.10 4.40 -19.97
C GLU A 234 -22.97 5.33 -20.85
N LYS A 235 -22.53 6.58 -21.05
CA LYS A 235 -23.20 7.54 -21.97
C LYS A 235 -22.96 7.22 -23.44
N GLU A 236 -21.78 6.74 -23.80
CA GLU A 236 -21.42 6.34 -25.16
C GLU A 236 -22.09 5.03 -25.59
N SER A 237 -22.50 4.20 -24.62
CA SER A 237 -23.17 2.92 -24.87
C SER A 237 -24.71 3.02 -24.94
N ARG A 238 -25.28 4.22 -24.75
CA ARG A 238 -26.71 4.54 -24.88
C ARG A 238 -27.03 5.27 -26.17
#